data_6c4c3aa7f1ccccbbe2172a0179cdf663
#
_entry.id   6c4c3aa7f1ccccbbe2172a0179cdf663
#
_cell.length_a   1.000
_cell.length_b   1.000
_cell.length_c   1.000
_cell.angle_alpha   90.00
_cell.angle_beta   90.00
_cell.angle_gamma   90.00
#
_symmetry.space_group_name_H-M   'P 1'
#
loop_
_entity.id
_entity.type
_entity.pdbx_description
1 polymer ?
#
loop_
_entity_poly.entity_id
_entity_poly.type
_entity_poly.pdbx_seq_one_letter_code
_entity_poly.pdbx_strand_id
1 'polypeptide(L)'
;MKQNKNGFTLMEMLIVIAIIAVLIAVAIPVFASQLEKAREATDLANVRSAYAQVSTEALLGDSEATVTVNLKQKQADWQSVDPVNIGGIVHSKSQGDTENWKGVAEPNGTCVVSYKEDYGIILNWSGKADPSTPKYPDTNVTNFFQLLYDTEFWKSGSMKNKSNFEFDSRCPDSQYVPSITKAIDDKLNNSLLQQPNCTWAYLGNGKDGQEANRYLFWTSLNTNDVGPGQKIPVIIQTGDKRYYVSETTTGKRNGKDYVTVSKSLTPNEYKQTLKNGKEFPSLEEAYDAYLKALGESKYDSVRQSQS
;
A
#
# COMPACT_ATOMS: atom_id res chain seq x y z
N MET A 1 14.50 -16.07 -70.81
CA MET A 1 14.12 -16.94 -69.66
C MET A 1 12.85 -16.36 -69.03
N LYS A 2 11.68 -17.03 -69.16
CA LYS A 2 10.47 -16.64 -68.42
C LYS A 2 10.55 -17.26 -67.04
N GLN A 3 10.65 -16.43 -65.98
CA GLN A 3 10.48 -16.89 -64.61
C GLN A 3 9.00 -17.20 -64.39
N ASN A 4 8.68 -18.47 -64.14
CA ASN A 4 7.39 -18.89 -63.64
C ASN A 4 7.25 -18.38 -62.21
N LYS A 5 6.46 -17.33 -62.01
CA LYS A 5 6.04 -16.90 -60.66
C LYS A 5 4.83 -17.74 -60.25
N ASN A 6 5.08 -18.88 -59.61
CA ASN A 6 4.01 -19.65 -59.00
C ASN A 6 3.57 -18.89 -57.73
N GLY A 7 2.41 -18.25 -57.79
CA GLY A 7 1.76 -17.67 -56.62
C GLY A 7 1.03 -18.78 -55.85
N PHE A 8 0.97 -18.63 -54.51
CA PHE A 8 0.20 -19.53 -53.64
C PHE A 8 -1.30 -19.45 -53.99
N THR A 9 -1.94 -20.60 -53.99
CA THR A 9 -3.40 -20.67 -54.20
C THR A 9 -4.13 -20.26 -52.93
N LEU A 10 -5.34 -19.75 -53.05
CA LEU A 10 -6.18 -19.36 -51.93
C LEU A 10 -6.47 -20.55 -50.99
N MET A 11 -6.57 -21.75 -51.56
CA MET A 11 -6.79 -23.01 -50.85
C MET A 11 -5.57 -23.40 -49.99
N GLU A 12 -4.36 -23.25 -50.50
CA GLU A 12 -3.12 -23.53 -49.73
C GLU A 12 -2.99 -22.59 -48.51
N MET A 13 -3.30 -21.31 -48.70
CA MET A 13 -3.32 -20.34 -47.59
C MET A 13 -4.37 -20.69 -46.54
N LEU A 14 -5.56 -21.11 -46.97
CA LEU A 14 -6.65 -21.46 -46.08
C LEU A 14 -6.33 -22.68 -45.23
N ILE A 15 -5.69 -23.70 -45.81
CA ILE A 15 -5.26 -24.91 -45.07
C ILE A 15 -4.18 -24.54 -44.02
N VAL A 16 -3.21 -23.70 -44.39
CA VAL A 16 -2.15 -23.26 -43.48
C VAL A 16 -2.70 -22.51 -42.27
N ILE A 17 -3.61 -21.53 -42.52
CA ILE A 17 -4.20 -20.79 -41.39
C ILE A 17 -5.08 -21.70 -40.51
N ALA A 18 -5.78 -22.69 -41.08
CA ALA A 18 -6.55 -23.63 -40.31
C ALA A 18 -5.67 -24.50 -39.38
N ILE A 19 -4.52 -24.98 -39.88
CA ILE A 19 -3.55 -25.76 -39.08
C ILE A 19 -2.97 -24.89 -37.98
N ILE A 20 -2.56 -23.65 -38.29
CA ILE A 20 -2.03 -22.70 -37.31
C ILE A 20 -3.06 -22.43 -36.22
N ALA A 21 -4.30 -22.18 -36.58
CA ALA A 21 -5.38 -21.93 -35.62
C ALA A 21 -5.57 -23.08 -34.62
N VAL A 22 -5.54 -24.34 -35.10
CA VAL A 22 -5.64 -25.53 -34.25
C VAL A 22 -4.42 -25.63 -33.31
N LEU A 23 -3.22 -25.42 -33.83
CA LEU A 23 -1.98 -25.45 -33.01
C LEU A 23 -2.00 -24.38 -31.91
N ILE A 24 -2.43 -23.16 -32.25
CA ILE A 24 -2.54 -22.07 -31.28
C ILE A 24 -3.61 -22.38 -30.21
N ALA A 25 -4.74 -22.92 -30.61
CA ALA A 25 -5.81 -23.28 -29.66
C ALA A 25 -5.38 -24.27 -28.58
N VAL A 26 -4.47 -25.20 -28.91
CA VAL A 26 -3.89 -26.15 -27.94
C VAL A 26 -2.71 -25.53 -27.18
N ALA A 27 -1.89 -24.72 -27.85
CA ALA A 27 -0.67 -24.17 -27.26
C ALA A 27 -0.95 -23.15 -26.16
N ILE A 28 -1.93 -22.23 -26.34
CA ILE A 28 -2.22 -21.16 -25.39
C ILE A 28 -2.52 -21.67 -23.97
N PRO A 29 -3.45 -22.62 -23.74
CA PRO A 29 -3.75 -23.10 -22.39
C PRO A 29 -2.57 -23.83 -21.75
N VAL A 30 -1.77 -24.54 -22.52
CA VAL A 30 -0.55 -25.21 -22.01
C VAL A 30 0.48 -24.19 -21.56
N PHE A 31 0.77 -23.17 -22.37
CA PHE A 31 1.69 -22.09 -22.00
C PHE A 31 1.21 -21.32 -20.78
N ALA A 32 -0.07 -20.99 -20.70
CA ALA A 32 -0.63 -20.30 -19.54
C ALA A 32 -0.40 -21.09 -18.25
N SER A 33 -0.65 -22.40 -18.26
CA SER A 33 -0.38 -23.28 -17.12
C SER A 33 1.11 -23.36 -16.76
N GLN A 34 2.00 -23.46 -17.74
CA GLN A 34 3.45 -23.49 -17.47
C GLN A 34 3.97 -22.16 -16.92
N LEU A 35 3.44 -21.04 -17.41
CA LEU A 35 3.78 -19.71 -16.89
C LEU A 35 3.34 -19.56 -15.43
N GLU A 36 2.15 -20.07 -15.08
CA GLU A 36 1.69 -20.01 -13.69
C GLU A 36 2.57 -20.83 -12.78
N LYS A 37 2.91 -22.07 -13.14
CA LYS A 37 3.86 -22.90 -12.40
C LYS A 37 5.22 -22.24 -12.20
N ALA A 38 5.71 -21.51 -13.21
CA ALA A 38 6.96 -20.76 -13.11
C ALA A 38 6.85 -19.58 -12.13
N ARG A 39 5.69 -18.88 -12.08
CA ARG A 39 5.43 -17.81 -11.11
C ARG A 39 5.39 -18.36 -9.70
N GLU A 40 4.62 -19.43 -9.45
CA GLU A 40 4.56 -20.11 -8.17
C GLU A 40 5.93 -20.57 -7.68
N ALA A 41 6.73 -21.18 -8.55
CA ALA A 41 8.10 -21.58 -8.21
C ALA A 41 8.98 -20.39 -7.80
N THR A 42 8.81 -19.25 -8.47
CA THR A 42 9.50 -18.00 -8.12
C THR A 42 9.03 -17.49 -6.76
N ASP A 43 7.72 -17.47 -6.52
CA ASP A 43 7.13 -17.00 -5.27
C ASP A 43 7.57 -17.88 -4.09
N LEU A 44 7.55 -19.20 -4.26
CA LEU A 44 8.07 -20.13 -3.25
C LEU A 44 9.56 -19.93 -2.96
N ALA A 45 10.37 -19.66 -3.99
CA ALA A 45 11.79 -19.38 -3.81
C ALA A 45 12.01 -18.09 -3.01
N ASN A 46 11.25 -17.03 -3.32
CA ASN A 46 11.31 -15.76 -2.61
C ASN A 46 10.87 -15.89 -1.15
N VAL A 47 9.79 -16.63 -0.88
CA VAL A 47 9.31 -16.85 0.50
C VAL A 47 10.30 -17.72 1.29
N ARG A 48 10.94 -18.73 0.68
CA ARG A 48 12.03 -19.49 1.33
C ARG A 48 13.23 -18.62 1.66
N SER A 49 13.56 -17.67 0.78
CA SER A 49 14.63 -16.69 1.05
C SER A 49 14.27 -15.78 2.23
N ALA A 50 13.03 -15.27 2.26
CA ALA A 50 12.52 -14.46 3.36
C ALA A 50 12.49 -15.27 4.68
N TYR A 51 12.09 -16.54 4.64
CA TYR A 51 12.15 -17.45 5.79
C TYR A 51 13.58 -17.55 6.35
N ALA A 52 14.55 -17.75 5.48
CA ALA A 52 15.95 -17.84 5.90
C ALA A 52 16.48 -16.52 6.49
N GLN A 53 16.08 -15.39 5.92
CA GLN A 53 16.42 -14.06 6.42
C GLN A 53 15.83 -13.83 7.81
N VAL A 54 14.52 -13.99 7.98
CA VAL A 54 13.84 -13.83 9.28
C VAL A 54 14.39 -14.79 10.33
N SER A 55 14.71 -16.05 9.93
CA SER A 55 15.35 -17.00 10.85
C SER A 55 16.71 -16.51 11.34
N THR A 56 17.49 -15.91 10.45
CA THR A 56 18.81 -15.37 10.79
C THR A 56 18.70 -14.16 11.72
N GLU A 57 17.79 -13.24 11.42
CA GLU A 57 17.53 -12.03 12.23
C GLU A 57 17.03 -12.41 13.64
N ALA A 58 16.12 -13.36 13.74
CA ALA A 58 15.64 -13.90 15.02
C ALA A 58 16.76 -14.54 15.85
N LEU A 59 17.67 -15.31 15.22
CA LEU A 59 18.84 -15.88 15.89
C LEU A 59 19.85 -14.83 16.37
N LEU A 60 19.87 -13.66 15.74
CA LEU A 60 20.68 -12.51 16.13
C LEU A 60 20.01 -11.66 17.23
N GLY A 61 18.81 -12.04 17.67
CA GLY A 61 18.10 -11.41 18.80
C GLY A 61 17.01 -10.43 18.38
N ASP A 62 16.64 -10.36 17.08
CA ASP A 62 15.50 -9.56 16.63
C ASP A 62 14.20 -10.37 16.79
N SER A 63 13.50 -10.11 17.91
CA SER A 63 12.22 -10.79 18.24
C SER A 63 11.04 -10.34 17.36
N GLU A 64 11.20 -9.29 16.57
CA GLU A 64 10.17 -8.73 15.68
C GLU A 64 10.55 -8.81 14.19
N ALA A 65 11.54 -9.67 13.86
CA ALA A 65 12.00 -9.85 12.49
C ALA A 65 10.85 -10.17 11.54
N THR A 66 10.72 -9.40 10.46
CA THR A 66 9.62 -9.52 9.50
C THR A 66 10.06 -9.17 8.09
N VAL A 67 9.67 -10.00 7.11
CA VAL A 67 9.91 -9.76 5.68
C VAL A 67 8.63 -9.98 4.91
N THR A 68 8.26 -9.03 4.06
CA THR A 68 7.12 -9.14 3.14
C THR A 68 7.58 -9.52 1.75
N VAL A 69 6.96 -10.54 1.17
CA VAL A 69 7.21 -11.03 -0.18
C VAL A 69 5.97 -10.79 -1.05
N ASN A 70 6.14 -10.04 -2.14
CA ASN A 70 5.08 -9.84 -3.13
C ASN A 70 5.00 -11.06 -4.06
N LEU A 71 3.79 -11.60 -4.25
CA LEU A 71 3.52 -12.77 -5.08
C LEU A 71 3.29 -12.36 -6.53
N LYS A 72 3.78 -13.19 -7.46
CA LYS A 72 3.66 -13.00 -8.92
C LYS A 72 2.60 -13.92 -9.54
N GLN A 73 2.15 -14.93 -8.80
CA GLN A 73 1.10 -15.85 -9.24
C GLN A 73 -0.19 -15.12 -9.59
N LYS A 74 -0.95 -15.66 -10.54
CA LYS A 74 -2.21 -15.11 -11.04
C LYS A 74 -3.42 -15.95 -10.66
N GLN A 75 -3.20 -17.11 -10.05
CA GLN A 75 -4.23 -17.99 -9.52
C GLN A 75 -4.07 -18.09 -8.01
N ALA A 76 -5.19 -18.23 -7.31
CA ALA A 76 -5.18 -18.45 -5.88
C ALA A 76 -4.65 -19.85 -5.56
N ASP A 77 -3.95 -19.96 -4.43
CA ASP A 77 -3.36 -21.18 -3.96
C ASP A 77 -2.27 -21.77 -4.90
N TRP A 78 -1.74 -22.95 -4.60
CA TRP A 78 -0.63 -23.55 -5.33
C TRP A 78 -1.12 -24.58 -6.35
N GLN A 79 -0.93 -24.32 -7.65
CA GLN A 79 -1.36 -25.24 -8.71
C GLN A 79 -0.31 -26.32 -9.03
N SER A 80 0.94 -26.09 -8.68
CA SER A 80 2.06 -26.94 -9.07
C SER A 80 2.54 -27.88 -7.97
N VAL A 81 2.30 -27.54 -6.70
CA VAL A 81 2.83 -28.28 -5.52
C VAL A 81 1.77 -28.39 -4.44
N ASP A 82 1.52 -29.60 -3.96
CA ASP A 82 0.68 -29.89 -2.79
C ASP A 82 1.15 -31.19 -2.13
N PRO A 83 1.55 -31.22 -0.85
CA PRO A 83 1.69 -30.07 0.05
C PRO A 83 2.91 -29.19 -0.25
N VAL A 84 2.81 -27.91 0.15
CA VAL A 84 3.93 -26.96 0.12
C VAL A 84 4.77 -27.13 1.39
N ASN A 85 6.11 -27.05 1.23
CA ASN A 85 7.06 -27.04 2.35
C ASN A 85 7.97 -25.82 2.28
N ILE A 86 7.97 -25.02 3.35
CA ILE A 86 8.81 -23.83 3.50
C ILE A 86 9.50 -23.90 4.88
N GLY A 87 10.80 -24.16 4.89
CA GLY A 87 11.58 -24.20 6.13
C GLY A 87 11.12 -25.25 7.16
N GLY A 88 10.46 -26.32 6.71
CA GLY A 88 9.89 -27.34 7.60
C GLY A 88 8.40 -27.12 7.92
N ILE A 89 7.83 -25.94 7.64
CA ILE A 89 6.39 -25.71 7.72
C ILE A 89 5.74 -26.34 6.49
N VAL A 90 4.90 -27.35 6.72
CA VAL A 90 4.21 -28.10 5.66
C VAL A 90 2.73 -27.77 5.71
N HIS A 91 2.15 -27.41 4.56
CA HIS A 91 0.73 -27.09 4.44
C HIS A 91 0.16 -27.62 3.13
N SER A 92 -1.04 -28.21 3.18
CA SER A 92 -1.79 -28.64 2.00
C SER A 92 -3.03 -27.79 1.77
N LYS A 93 -3.53 -27.78 0.54
CA LYS A 93 -4.74 -27.04 0.15
C LYS A 93 -5.98 -27.40 0.95
N SER A 94 -6.10 -28.65 1.38
CA SER A 94 -7.23 -29.13 2.18
C SER A 94 -7.13 -28.77 3.65
N GLN A 95 -6.00 -28.21 4.07
CA GLN A 95 -5.72 -27.85 5.46
C GLN A 95 -6.15 -26.41 5.72
N GLY A 96 -6.80 -26.16 6.86
CA GLY A 96 -7.05 -24.81 7.35
C GLY A 96 -5.83 -24.15 7.94
N ASP A 97 -6.00 -22.92 8.41
CA ASP A 97 -4.94 -22.16 9.10
C ASP A 97 -4.33 -22.96 10.25
N THR A 98 -3.02 -22.91 10.37
CA THR A 98 -2.25 -23.46 11.50
C THR A 98 -1.57 -22.31 12.27
N GLU A 99 -0.85 -22.62 13.35
CA GLU A 99 -0.10 -21.61 14.10
C GLU A 99 0.95 -20.92 13.23
N ASN A 100 1.62 -21.67 12.36
CA ASN A 100 2.71 -21.19 11.51
C ASN A 100 2.31 -20.90 10.05
N TRP A 101 1.05 -21.15 9.67
CA TRP A 101 0.54 -20.89 8.33
C TRP A 101 -0.85 -20.28 8.40
N LYS A 102 -1.01 -19.05 7.94
CA LYS A 102 -2.27 -18.30 7.93
C LYS A 102 -2.65 -17.90 6.51
N GLY A 103 -3.91 -18.14 6.16
CA GLY A 103 -4.47 -17.73 4.88
C GLY A 103 -3.99 -18.56 3.69
N VAL A 104 -4.29 -18.06 2.49
CA VAL A 104 -4.01 -18.70 1.20
C VAL A 104 -3.27 -17.71 0.31
N ALA A 105 -2.35 -18.21 -0.51
CA ALA A 105 -1.66 -17.39 -1.50
C ALA A 105 -2.66 -16.88 -2.55
N GLU A 106 -2.83 -15.57 -2.62
CA GLU A 106 -3.77 -14.90 -3.52
C GLU A 106 -3.07 -14.34 -4.78
N PRO A 107 -3.81 -14.17 -5.89
CA PRO A 107 -3.26 -13.58 -7.10
C PRO A 107 -2.68 -12.18 -6.85
N ASN A 108 -1.42 -11.98 -7.18
CA ASN A 108 -0.65 -10.76 -6.89
C ASN A 108 -0.70 -10.34 -5.41
N GLY A 109 -0.91 -11.29 -4.52
CA GLY A 109 -0.95 -11.06 -3.08
C GLY A 109 0.44 -10.93 -2.46
N THR A 110 0.49 -11.10 -1.14
CA THR A 110 1.74 -11.06 -0.38
C THR A 110 1.86 -12.26 0.54
N CYS A 111 3.07 -12.60 0.93
CA CYS A 111 3.36 -13.44 2.07
C CYS A 111 4.20 -12.66 3.07
N VAL A 112 3.68 -12.47 4.27
CA VAL A 112 4.46 -11.90 5.38
C VAL A 112 5.08 -13.04 6.15
N VAL A 113 6.39 -13.07 6.18
CA VAL A 113 7.19 -13.99 6.99
C VAL A 113 7.62 -13.25 8.23
N SER A 114 7.19 -13.68 9.41
CA SER A 114 7.51 -13.02 10.69
C SER A 114 7.96 -14.03 11.73
N TYR A 115 8.75 -13.58 12.70
CA TYR A 115 9.13 -14.38 13.86
C TYR A 115 8.30 -13.95 15.07
N LYS A 116 7.89 -14.93 15.87
CA LYS A 116 7.27 -14.72 17.19
C LYS A 116 7.89 -15.68 18.19
N GLU A 117 8.24 -15.18 19.36
CA GLU A 117 8.97 -15.93 20.38
C GLU A 117 8.27 -17.24 20.80
N ASP A 118 6.92 -17.22 20.90
CA ASP A 118 6.10 -18.38 21.31
C ASP A 118 5.86 -19.38 20.19
N TYR A 119 5.88 -18.97 18.91
CA TYR A 119 5.43 -19.77 17.77
C TYR A 119 6.53 -20.04 16.73
N GLY A 120 7.67 -19.35 16.84
CA GLY A 120 8.70 -19.39 15.81
C GLY A 120 8.31 -18.56 14.57
N ILE A 121 8.64 -19.07 13.39
CA ILE A 121 8.31 -18.38 12.14
C ILE A 121 6.87 -18.65 11.72
N ILE A 122 6.18 -17.59 11.34
CA ILE A 122 4.82 -17.57 10.85
C ILE A 122 4.81 -17.10 9.40
N LEU A 123 4.10 -17.82 8.54
CA LEU A 123 3.81 -17.46 7.16
C LEU A 123 2.36 -16.98 7.07
N ASN A 124 2.17 -15.70 6.79
CA ASN A 124 0.84 -15.10 6.64
C ASN A 124 0.61 -14.71 5.19
N TRP A 125 -0.26 -15.46 4.50
CA TRP A 125 -0.59 -15.26 3.09
C TRP A 125 -1.74 -14.25 2.93
N SER A 126 -1.69 -13.46 1.88
CA SER A 126 -2.69 -12.44 1.60
C SER A 126 -4.10 -13.02 1.50
N GLY A 127 -4.97 -12.44 2.27
CA GLY A 127 -6.37 -12.87 2.45
C GLY A 127 -6.81 -12.77 3.90
N LYS A 128 -5.90 -12.94 4.87
CA LYS A 128 -6.11 -12.57 6.28
C LYS A 128 -4.89 -11.78 6.74
N ALA A 129 -4.96 -10.47 6.57
CA ALA A 129 -3.94 -9.58 7.11
C ALA A 129 -3.82 -9.79 8.63
N ASP A 130 -2.60 -10.08 9.11
CA ASP A 130 -2.28 -9.88 10.52
C ASP A 130 -2.56 -8.40 10.84
N PRO A 131 -3.41 -8.11 11.83
CA PRO A 131 -3.67 -6.73 12.20
C PRO A 131 -2.42 -5.94 12.63
N SER A 132 -1.29 -6.62 12.90
CA SER A 132 0.00 -6.01 13.22
C SER A 132 0.89 -5.74 12.00
N THR A 133 0.58 -6.28 10.80
CA THR A 133 1.31 -5.95 9.58
C THR A 133 0.68 -4.72 8.93
N PRO A 134 1.44 -3.68 8.63
CA PRO A 134 0.93 -2.56 7.88
C PRO A 134 0.51 -3.08 6.49
N LYS A 135 -0.80 -3.31 6.33
CA LYS A 135 -1.38 -3.58 5.02
C LYS A 135 -1.14 -2.33 4.19
N TYR A 136 -0.63 -2.51 2.97
CA TYR A 136 -0.63 -1.40 2.03
C TYR A 136 -2.00 -0.74 2.04
N PRO A 137 -2.03 0.58 2.16
CA PRO A 137 -3.29 1.28 2.15
C PRO A 137 -4.04 0.88 0.90
N ASP A 138 -5.30 0.57 1.06
CA ASP A 138 -6.20 0.42 -0.06
C ASP A 138 -5.98 1.62 -1.00
N THR A 139 -5.73 1.37 -2.28
CA THR A 139 -5.52 2.39 -3.31
C THR A 139 -6.65 3.43 -3.37
N ASN A 140 -7.75 3.19 -2.67
CA ASN A 140 -8.88 4.09 -2.47
C ASN A 140 -8.58 5.36 -1.64
N VAL A 141 -7.38 5.51 -1.08
CA VAL A 141 -6.95 6.83 -0.55
C VAL A 141 -7.02 7.91 -1.64
N THR A 142 -6.87 7.55 -2.90
CA THR A 142 -7.11 8.47 -4.03
C THR A 142 -8.53 9.02 -4.06
N ASN A 143 -9.48 8.30 -3.49
CA ASN A 143 -10.88 8.69 -3.42
C ASN A 143 -11.19 9.56 -2.19
N PHE A 144 -10.22 9.83 -1.30
CA PHE A 144 -10.43 10.71 -0.16
C PHE A 144 -10.91 12.10 -0.58
N PHE A 145 -10.30 12.67 -1.61
CA PHE A 145 -10.74 13.95 -2.16
C PHE A 145 -12.13 13.86 -2.78
N GLN A 146 -12.45 12.75 -3.45
CA GLN A 146 -13.79 12.50 -3.98
C GLN A 146 -14.82 12.32 -2.85
N LEU A 147 -14.47 11.62 -1.78
CA LEU A 147 -15.31 11.50 -0.58
C LEU A 147 -15.64 12.85 0.04
N LEU A 148 -14.65 13.71 0.17
CA LEU A 148 -14.89 15.08 0.63
C LEU A 148 -15.81 15.84 -0.31
N TYR A 149 -15.75 15.58 -1.61
CA TYR A 149 -16.62 16.19 -2.61
C TYR A 149 -18.06 15.67 -2.54
N ASP A 150 -18.25 14.36 -2.27
CA ASP A 150 -19.54 13.68 -2.25
C ASP A 150 -20.24 13.81 -0.90
N THR A 151 -19.53 14.30 0.13
CA THR A 151 -20.16 14.58 1.42
C THR A 151 -20.94 15.89 1.36
N GLU A 152 -22.04 15.97 2.09
CA GLU A 152 -22.82 17.19 2.28
C GLU A 152 -22.01 18.39 2.77
N PHE A 153 -20.88 18.10 3.41
CA PHE A 153 -19.88 19.04 3.85
C PHE A 153 -19.40 20.00 2.75
N TRP A 154 -19.21 19.50 1.53
CA TRP A 154 -18.85 20.31 0.37
C TRP A 154 -20.05 20.95 -0.30
N LYS A 155 -21.20 20.29 -0.21
CA LYS A 155 -22.46 20.75 -0.79
C LYS A 155 -23.11 21.86 0.06
N SER A 156 -22.88 21.84 1.38
CA SER A 156 -23.34 22.89 2.27
C SER A 156 -22.51 24.16 2.02
N GLY A 157 -23.09 25.13 1.36
CA GLY A 157 -22.59 26.39 0.82
C GLY A 157 -21.45 27.15 1.53
N SER A 158 -21.03 26.74 2.71
CA SER A 158 -19.94 27.35 3.48
C SER A 158 -18.55 26.99 3.02
N MET A 159 -18.35 25.86 2.31
CA MET A 159 -17.03 25.37 1.91
C MET A 159 -16.78 25.42 0.41
N LYS A 160 -17.80 25.34 -0.42
CA LYS A 160 -17.71 25.30 -1.90
C LYS A 160 -16.93 26.45 -2.53
N ASN A 161 -16.81 27.58 -1.83
CA ASN A 161 -16.13 28.78 -2.33
C ASN A 161 -14.96 29.24 -1.45
N LYS A 162 -14.59 28.51 -0.41
CA LYS A 162 -13.45 28.90 0.43
C LYS A 162 -12.13 28.61 -0.32
N SER A 163 -11.29 29.61 -0.37
CA SER A 163 -9.98 29.53 -1.04
C SER A 163 -8.92 28.77 -0.25
N ASN A 164 -9.05 28.69 1.07
CA ASN A 164 -8.14 27.92 1.93
C ASN A 164 -8.91 27.43 3.15
N PHE A 165 -8.89 26.14 3.37
CA PHE A 165 -9.40 25.52 4.59
C PHE A 165 -8.50 24.36 4.97
N GLU A 166 -8.48 24.05 6.26
CA GLU A 166 -7.61 23.05 6.86
C GLU A 166 -8.39 22.18 7.84
N PHE A 167 -8.04 20.89 7.89
CA PHE A 167 -8.47 19.95 8.91
C PHE A 167 -7.26 19.22 9.45
N ASP A 168 -7.27 18.95 10.73
CA ASP A 168 -6.29 18.09 11.37
C ASP A 168 -7.03 17.02 12.18
N SER A 169 -6.67 15.77 11.98
CA SER A 169 -7.31 14.61 12.66
C SER A 169 -7.16 14.66 14.18
N ARG A 170 -6.20 15.42 14.69
CA ARG A 170 -5.99 15.60 16.12
C ARG A 170 -6.72 16.80 16.73
N CYS A 171 -7.44 17.56 15.92
CA CYS A 171 -8.22 18.71 16.38
C CYS A 171 -9.51 18.27 17.11
N PRO A 172 -9.61 18.34 18.45
CA PRO A 172 -10.79 17.88 19.18
C PRO A 172 -12.01 18.78 18.95
N ASP A 173 -11.78 20.05 18.58
CA ASP A 173 -12.84 21.05 18.39
C ASP A 173 -13.34 21.11 16.94
N SER A 174 -12.84 20.25 16.08
CA SER A 174 -13.28 20.23 14.68
C SER A 174 -14.65 19.60 14.54
N GLN A 175 -15.65 20.39 14.20
CA GLN A 175 -16.97 19.88 13.84
C GLN A 175 -16.98 19.01 12.57
N TYR A 176 -15.88 19.00 11.82
CA TYR A 176 -15.74 18.34 10.51
C TYR A 176 -15.06 16.99 10.59
N VAL A 177 -14.11 16.82 11.53
CA VAL A 177 -13.34 15.58 11.67
C VAL A 177 -14.26 14.36 11.91
N PRO A 178 -15.26 14.40 12.80
CA PRO A 178 -16.17 13.25 13.00
C PRO A 178 -16.92 12.85 11.72
N SER A 179 -17.38 13.82 10.94
CA SER A 179 -18.11 13.56 9.69
C SER A 179 -17.21 12.99 8.61
N ILE A 180 -15.97 13.47 8.53
CA ILE A 180 -14.96 12.97 7.59
C ILE A 180 -14.54 11.57 8.00
N THR A 181 -14.23 11.32 9.27
CA THR A 181 -13.87 9.99 9.78
C THR A 181 -15.00 8.99 9.50
N LYS A 182 -16.26 9.36 9.78
CA LYS A 182 -17.40 8.50 9.45
C LYS A 182 -17.50 8.21 7.96
N ALA A 183 -17.30 9.19 7.08
CA ALA A 183 -17.35 8.99 5.64
C ALA A 183 -16.20 8.07 5.15
N ILE A 184 -15.04 8.14 5.78
CA ILE A 184 -13.90 7.24 5.52
C ILE A 184 -14.26 5.82 5.96
N ASP A 185 -14.79 5.65 7.17
CA ASP A 185 -15.18 4.35 7.72
C ASP A 185 -16.28 3.67 6.90
N ASP A 186 -17.25 4.44 6.42
CA ASP A 186 -18.36 3.92 5.63
C ASP A 186 -17.95 3.47 4.21
N LYS A 187 -16.89 4.04 3.66
CA LYS A 187 -16.54 3.86 2.23
C LYS A 187 -15.14 3.33 1.92
N LEU A 188 -14.21 3.42 2.86
CA LEU A 188 -12.81 3.06 2.67
C LEU A 188 -12.37 2.04 3.73
N ASN A 189 -12.61 0.75 3.48
CA ASN A 189 -12.11 -0.30 4.34
C ASN A 189 -10.58 -0.36 4.30
N ASN A 190 -9.93 -0.39 5.48
CA ASN A 190 -8.48 -0.51 5.64
C ASN A 190 -7.63 0.59 4.97
N SER A 191 -8.15 1.81 4.87
CA SER A 191 -7.34 2.92 4.36
C SER A 191 -6.27 3.34 5.37
N LEU A 192 -5.19 3.99 4.90
CA LEU A 192 -4.20 4.62 5.77
C LEU A 192 -4.83 5.55 6.81
N LEU A 193 -5.95 6.19 6.46
CA LEU A 193 -6.65 7.16 7.30
C LEU A 193 -7.42 6.51 8.46
N GLN A 194 -7.60 5.19 8.45
CA GLN A 194 -8.26 4.42 9.50
C GLN A 194 -7.29 3.82 10.52
N GLN A 195 -5.99 3.96 10.35
CA GLN A 195 -5.02 3.44 11.32
C GLN A 195 -5.18 4.18 12.66
N PRO A 196 -5.30 3.46 13.79
CA PRO A 196 -5.72 4.04 15.07
C PRO A 196 -4.77 5.11 15.61
N ASN A 197 -3.49 5.01 15.30
CA ASN A 197 -2.47 5.94 15.77
C ASN A 197 -2.04 6.97 14.74
N CYS A 198 -2.52 6.90 13.50
CA CYS A 198 -2.08 7.82 12.46
C CYS A 198 -2.56 9.25 12.72
N THR A 199 -1.79 10.20 12.25
CA THR A 199 -2.20 11.60 12.17
C THR A 199 -2.23 12.02 10.71
N TRP A 200 -3.32 12.67 10.31
CA TRP A 200 -3.44 13.25 8.98
C TRP A 200 -3.95 14.68 9.08
N ALA A 201 -3.55 15.50 8.14
CA ALA A 201 -4.03 16.87 8.00
C ALA A 201 -4.32 17.16 6.52
N TYR A 202 -5.39 17.85 6.29
CA TYR A 202 -5.82 18.29 4.98
C TYR A 202 -5.75 19.80 4.89
N LEU A 203 -5.14 20.30 3.84
CA LEU A 203 -5.20 21.69 3.43
C LEU A 203 -5.66 21.76 1.98
N GLY A 204 -6.60 22.61 1.67
CA GLY A 204 -7.05 22.69 0.29
C GLY A 204 -7.87 23.88 -0.08
N ASN A 205 -8.14 23.91 -1.37
CA ASN A 205 -9.00 24.87 -2.04
C ASN A 205 -10.27 24.16 -2.50
N GLY A 206 -11.45 24.63 -2.08
CA GLY A 206 -12.74 24.05 -2.46
C GLY A 206 -13.21 24.42 -3.87
N LYS A 207 -12.47 25.26 -4.60
CA LYS A 207 -12.85 25.69 -5.95
C LYS A 207 -12.54 24.58 -6.97
N ASP A 208 -13.43 24.39 -7.92
CA ASP A 208 -13.23 23.49 -9.05
C ASP A 208 -12.04 23.98 -9.91
N GLY A 209 -11.26 23.03 -10.47
CA GLY A 209 -10.06 23.33 -11.23
C GLY A 209 -8.84 23.73 -10.40
N GLN A 210 -8.92 23.60 -9.05
CA GLN A 210 -7.81 23.90 -8.14
C GLN A 210 -7.31 22.65 -7.39
N GLU A 211 -7.46 21.47 -7.98
CA GLU A 211 -7.12 20.17 -7.39
C GLU A 211 -5.64 20.11 -6.99
N ALA A 212 -4.74 20.66 -7.81
CA ALA A 212 -3.31 20.71 -7.51
C ALA A 212 -2.95 21.52 -6.26
N ASN A 213 -3.90 22.32 -5.74
CA ASN A 213 -3.74 23.09 -4.50
C ASN A 213 -4.42 22.40 -3.29
N ARG A 214 -4.67 21.10 -3.37
CA ARG A 214 -5.19 20.26 -2.29
C ARG A 214 -4.11 19.32 -1.84
N TYR A 215 -3.87 19.26 -0.53
CA TYR A 215 -2.80 18.46 0.08
C TYR A 215 -3.36 17.66 1.23
N LEU A 216 -3.09 16.35 1.23
CA LEU A 216 -3.31 15.47 2.36
C LEU A 216 -1.94 15.04 2.88
N PHE A 217 -1.65 15.38 4.11
CA PHE A 217 -0.46 14.95 4.85
C PHE A 217 -0.84 13.80 5.74
N TRP A 218 -0.03 12.77 5.75
CA TRP A 218 -0.26 11.59 6.57
C TRP A 218 1.03 11.07 7.17
N THR A 219 0.95 10.60 8.42
CA THR A 219 1.99 9.85 9.11
C THR A 219 1.34 8.77 9.97
N SER A 220 2.00 7.63 10.16
CA SER A 220 1.52 6.57 11.06
C SER A 220 1.67 6.94 12.55
N LEU A 221 2.31 8.07 12.85
CA LEU A 221 2.60 8.52 14.21
C LEU A 221 1.42 9.29 14.81
N ASN A 222 1.16 9.08 16.09
CA ASN A 222 0.32 9.97 16.88
C ASN A 222 1.12 11.22 17.24
N THR A 223 0.89 12.32 16.58
CA THR A 223 1.64 13.55 16.79
C THR A 223 1.49 14.14 18.19
N ASN A 224 0.40 13.85 18.91
CA ASN A 224 0.25 14.25 20.31
C ASN A 224 1.31 13.58 21.20
N ASP A 225 1.60 12.29 20.96
CA ASP A 225 2.61 11.53 21.71
C ASP A 225 4.03 11.94 21.31
N VAL A 226 4.23 12.26 20.03
CA VAL A 226 5.49 12.82 19.52
C VAL A 226 5.84 14.14 20.16
N GLY A 227 4.86 14.99 20.38
CA GLY A 227 5.07 16.36 20.87
C GLY A 227 5.48 17.35 19.77
N PRO A 228 5.48 18.65 20.10
CA PRO A 228 5.81 19.71 19.14
C PRO A 228 7.30 19.85 18.88
N GLY A 229 7.67 20.35 17.70
CA GLY A 229 9.05 20.66 17.34
C GLY A 229 9.87 19.46 16.86
N GLN A 230 9.26 18.30 16.74
CA GLN A 230 9.93 17.08 16.29
C GLN A 230 9.85 16.95 14.77
N LYS A 231 10.94 16.48 14.16
CA LYS A 231 10.96 16.11 12.74
C LYS A 231 10.35 14.74 12.56
N ILE A 232 9.42 14.63 11.63
CA ILE A 232 8.74 13.39 11.29
C ILE A 232 8.66 13.19 9.77
N PRO A 233 8.71 11.94 9.29
CA PRO A 233 8.41 11.65 7.90
C PRO A 233 6.89 11.72 7.67
N VAL A 234 6.50 12.15 6.47
CA VAL A 234 5.10 12.23 6.05
C VAL A 234 4.95 11.76 4.60
N ILE A 235 3.82 11.14 4.31
CA ILE A 235 3.33 10.99 2.94
C ILE A 235 2.45 12.19 2.62
N ILE A 236 2.62 12.75 1.43
CA ILE A 236 1.80 13.84 0.93
C ILE A 236 1.12 13.36 -0.34
N GLN A 237 -0.20 13.40 -0.34
CA GLN A 237 -1.00 13.21 -1.54
C GLN A 237 -1.53 14.56 -2.01
N THR A 238 -1.39 14.84 -3.31
CA THR A 238 -1.98 16.03 -3.93
C THR A 238 -3.33 15.69 -4.56
N GLY A 239 -4.21 16.67 -4.70
CA GLY A 239 -5.54 16.46 -5.28
C GLY A 239 -5.51 16.07 -6.76
N ASP A 240 -4.38 16.30 -7.47
CA ASP A 240 -4.09 15.80 -8.81
C ASP A 240 -3.42 14.41 -8.82
N LYS A 241 -3.54 13.68 -7.69
CA LYS A 241 -3.14 12.27 -7.52
C LYS A 241 -1.63 12.01 -7.64
N ARG A 242 -0.79 12.94 -7.20
CA ARG A 242 0.64 12.71 -7.04
C ARG A 242 0.99 12.40 -5.59
N TYR A 243 2.02 11.62 -5.38
CA TYR A 243 2.44 11.13 -4.06
C TYR A 243 3.88 11.53 -3.78
N TYR A 244 4.12 12.01 -2.58
CA TYR A 244 5.45 12.45 -2.14
C TYR A 244 5.75 11.89 -0.76
N VAL A 245 7.02 11.64 -0.49
CA VAL A 245 7.54 11.41 0.87
C VAL A 245 8.45 12.56 1.21
N SER A 246 8.20 13.20 2.34
CA SER A 246 8.95 14.37 2.80
C SER A 246 9.12 14.34 4.31
N GLU A 247 9.88 15.31 4.84
CA GLU A 247 10.04 15.56 6.27
C GLU A 247 9.30 16.84 6.64
N THR A 248 8.59 16.80 7.76
CA THR A 248 7.95 17.99 8.35
C THR A 248 8.33 18.13 9.81
N THR A 249 8.02 19.26 10.41
CA THR A 249 8.23 19.49 11.84
C THR A 249 6.88 19.65 12.51
N THR A 250 6.60 18.82 13.53
CA THR A 250 5.37 18.89 14.32
C THR A 250 5.22 20.23 15.00
N GLY A 251 3.98 20.72 15.14
CA GLY A 251 3.70 22.00 15.77
C GLY A 251 2.50 21.97 16.70
N LYS A 252 2.59 22.72 17.79
CA LYS A 252 1.44 22.97 18.67
C LYS A 252 0.64 24.14 18.11
N ARG A 253 -0.67 23.95 17.97
CA ARG A 253 -1.54 25.04 17.51
C ARG A 253 -1.74 26.07 18.63
N ASN A 254 -1.61 27.36 18.30
CA ASN A 254 -1.74 28.43 19.29
C ASN A 254 -3.07 28.35 20.06
N GLY A 255 -2.97 28.26 21.40
CA GLY A 255 -4.10 28.19 22.30
C GLY A 255 -4.87 26.84 22.29
N LYS A 256 -4.31 25.79 21.70
CA LYS A 256 -4.92 24.43 21.61
C LYS A 256 -4.00 23.37 22.17
N ASP A 257 -4.59 22.32 22.72
CA ASP A 257 -3.86 21.22 23.38
C ASP A 257 -3.62 20.01 22.46
N TYR A 258 -3.42 20.25 21.17
CA TYR A 258 -3.05 19.18 20.24
C TYR A 258 -1.85 19.56 19.39
N VAL A 259 -1.17 18.56 18.87
CA VAL A 259 0.01 18.69 18.01
C VAL A 259 -0.33 18.29 16.59
N THR A 260 -0.02 19.15 15.65
CA THR A 260 -0.29 18.97 14.23
C THR A 260 0.89 18.31 13.51
N VAL A 261 0.67 17.76 12.32
CA VAL A 261 1.71 17.18 11.46
C VAL A 261 2.73 18.20 10.96
N SER A 262 2.44 19.50 11.09
CA SER A 262 3.27 20.59 10.59
C SER A 262 3.32 21.74 11.58
N LYS A 263 4.47 22.42 11.66
CA LYS A 263 4.68 23.57 12.53
C LYS A 263 3.67 24.70 12.26
N SER A 264 3.24 24.84 11.03
CA SER A 264 2.24 25.80 10.58
C SER A 264 1.39 25.19 9.48
N LEU A 265 0.07 25.22 9.65
CA LEU A 265 -0.87 24.73 8.66
C LEU A 265 -1.16 25.84 7.61
N THR A 266 -0.12 26.42 7.03
CA THR A 266 -0.24 27.45 5.99
C THR A 266 0.04 26.87 4.60
N PRO A 267 -0.59 27.43 3.54
CA PRO A 267 -0.32 27.00 2.17
C PRO A 267 1.15 27.07 1.78
N ASN A 268 1.88 28.06 2.28
CA ASN A 268 3.31 28.23 1.97
C ASN A 268 4.16 27.12 2.59
N GLU A 269 3.89 26.73 3.82
CA GLU A 269 4.63 25.65 4.47
C GLU A 269 4.34 24.29 3.81
N TYR A 270 3.10 24.02 3.46
CA TYR A 270 2.77 22.80 2.73
C TYR A 270 3.44 22.72 1.36
N LYS A 271 3.45 23.84 0.61
CA LYS A 271 4.17 23.91 -0.67
C LYS A 271 5.67 23.70 -0.49
N GLN A 272 6.26 24.24 0.58
CA GLN A 272 7.67 24.05 0.86
C GLN A 272 8.00 22.62 1.25
N THR A 273 7.17 22.00 2.08
CA THR A 273 7.31 20.58 2.45
C THR A 273 7.18 19.68 1.22
N LEU A 274 6.21 19.94 0.35
CA LEU A 274 6.05 19.21 -0.90
C LEU A 274 7.28 19.35 -1.80
N LYS A 275 7.80 20.59 -1.96
CA LYS A 275 8.98 20.87 -2.79
C LYS A 275 10.24 20.15 -2.30
N ASN A 276 10.36 19.92 -0.99
CA ASN A 276 11.48 19.20 -0.39
C ASN A 276 11.28 17.69 -0.44
N GLY A 277 10.10 17.20 -0.80
CA GLY A 277 9.76 15.79 -0.88
C GLY A 277 10.26 15.14 -2.17
N LYS A 278 10.39 13.83 -2.13
CA LYS A 278 10.61 12.97 -3.30
C LYS A 278 9.28 12.46 -3.82
N GLU A 279 9.04 12.63 -5.13
CA GLU A 279 7.84 12.13 -5.80
C GLU A 279 7.92 10.63 -6.11
N PHE A 280 6.79 9.95 -6.01
CA PHE A 280 6.63 8.52 -6.28
C PHE A 280 5.43 8.29 -7.22
N PRO A 281 5.49 7.28 -8.10
CA PRO A 281 4.44 7.05 -9.11
C PRO A 281 3.17 6.44 -8.52
N SER A 282 3.25 5.86 -7.31
CA SER A 282 2.11 5.24 -6.62
C SER A 282 2.15 5.49 -5.13
N LEU A 283 0.99 5.33 -4.48
CA LEU A 283 0.89 5.38 -3.02
C LEU A 283 1.66 4.23 -2.36
N GLU A 284 1.69 3.06 -2.98
CA GLU A 284 2.43 1.89 -2.51
C GLU A 284 3.93 2.18 -2.40
N GLU A 285 4.53 2.70 -3.47
CA GLU A 285 5.96 3.06 -3.46
C GLU A 285 6.26 4.20 -2.48
N ALA A 286 5.35 5.17 -2.36
CA ALA A 286 5.48 6.24 -1.38
C ALA A 286 5.41 5.70 0.05
N TYR A 287 4.55 4.72 0.32
CA TYR A 287 4.41 4.11 1.63
C TYR A 287 5.66 3.31 2.01
N ASP A 288 6.21 2.51 1.11
CA ASP A 288 7.48 1.80 1.32
C ASP A 288 8.62 2.77 1.62
N ALA A 289 8.72 3.84 0.84
CA ALA A 289 9.71 4.86 1.07
C ALA A 289 9.53 5.59 2.40
N TYR A 290 8.28 5.80 2.82
CA TYR A 290 7.93 6.37 4.12
C TYR A 290 8.36 5.44 5.26
N LEU A 291 8.04 4.14 5.20
CA LEU A 291 8.44 3.17 6.22
C LEU A 291 9.96 3.08 6.34
N LYS A 292 10.66 3.06 5.21
CA LYS A 292 12.13 3.10 5.19
C LYS A 292 12.67 4.38 5.83
N ALA A 293 12.09 5.53 5.52
CA ALA A 293 12.47 6.80 6.14
C ALA A 293 12.21 6.79 7.64
N LEU A 294 11.01 6.33 8.06
CA LEU A 294 10.66 6.23 9.49
C LEU A 294 11.62 5.31 10.24
N GLY A 295 12.16 4.26 9.61
CA GLY A 295 13.15 3.34 10.17
C GLY A 295 14.55 3.94 10.39
N GLU A 296 14.85 5.13 9.87
CA GLU A 296 16.16 5.77 10.07
C GLU A 296 16.36 6.17 11.54
N SER A 297 17.60 6.04 12.03
CA SER A 297 17.97 6.31 13.42
C SER A 297 17.63 7.74 13.89
N LYS A 298 17.57 8.70 12.99
CA LYS A 298 17.16 10.09 13.33
C LYS A 298 15.71 10.19 13.86
N TYR A 299 14.90 9.15 13.68
CA TYR A 299 13.51 9.10 14.17
C TYR A 299 13.32 8.13 15.35
N ASP A 300 14.39 7.58 15.95
CA ASP A 300 14.29 6.64 17.07
C ASP A 300 13.49 7.20 18.24
N SER A 301 13.77 8.44 18.64
CA SER A 301 13.03 9.09 19.72
C SER A 301 11.54 9.27 19.42
N VAL A 302 11.22 9.49 18.15
CA VAL A 302 9.85 9.68 17.70
C VAL A 302 9.09 8.34 17.68
N ARG A 303 9.75 7.24 17.30
CA ARG A 303 9.15 5.89 17.36
C ARG A 303 8.93 5.43 18.80
N GLN A 304 9.88 5.67 19.69
CA GLN A 304 9.78 5.32 21.12
C GLN A 304 8.63 6.04 21.83
N SER A 305 8.20 7.20 21.37
CA SER A 305 7.06 7.91 21.95
C SER A 305 5.70 7.27 21.63
N GLN A 306 5.67 6.26 20.73
CA GLN A 306 4.45 5.57 20.32
C GLN A 306 4.19 4.26 21.08
N SER A 307 5.11 3.83 21.94
CA SER A 307 5.05 2.61 22.76
C SER A 307 4.24 2.77 24.05
#